data_f1c161631c13ebf102b229b7acd39c3a
#
_entry.id   f1c161631c13ebf102b229b7acd39c3a
#
_cell.length_a   1.000
_cell.length_b   1.000
_cell.length_c   1.000
_cell.angle_alpha   90.00
_cell.angle_beta   90.00
_cell.angle_gamma   90.00
#
_symmetry.space_group_name_H-M   'P 1'
#
loop_
_entity.id
_entity.type
_entity.pdbx_description
1 polymer ?
#
loop_
_entity_poly.entity_id
_entity_poly.type
_entity_poly.pdbx_seq_one_letter_code
_entity_poly.pdbx_strand_id
1 'polypeptide(L)'
;MEESRAAQKIPLVFFRTNAGSEPLRDWLKALDEAERQAIGQDLLRAQWRWPVGMPLCRPMGKGLWEVRTDLPGNRTARVLIAHYQGCLEALHGFIKKTRATSEADLVLARKRQKELQS
;
A
#
# COMPACT_ATOMS: atom_id res chain seq x y z
N MET A 1 -23.21 -25.13 4.86
CA MET A 1 -22.74 -24.73 4.50
C MET A 1 -21.99 -23.84 4.60
N GLU A 2 -21.22 -23.61 4.48
CA GLU A 2 -20.39 -22.86 4.61
C GLU A 2 -20.27 -21.88 3.91
N GLU A 3 -20.90 -21.37 3.20
CA GLU A 3 -20.88 -20.35 2.57
C GLU A 3 -20.46 -19.25 3.17
N SER A 4 -20.72 -19.14 4.11
CA SER A 4 -20.27 -18.06 4.92
C SER A 4 -18.78 -17.90 4.92
N ARG A 5 -18.11 -18.64 4.09
CA ARG A 5 -16.69 -18.49 3.89
C ARG A 5 -16.38 -17.60 2.74
N ALA A 6 -17.36 -16.84 2.28
CA ALA A 6 -17.08 -15.84 1.26
C ALA A 6 -15.93 -14.96 1.70
N ALA A 7 -15.07 -14.59 0.77
CA ALA A 7 -13.94 -13.76 1.08
C ALA A 7 -14.41 -12.45 1.68
N GLN A 8 -13.73 -11.99 2.70
CA GLN A 8 -14.01 -10.70 3.32
C GLN A 8 -12.88 -9.75 2.98
N LYS A 9 -13.27 -8.53 2.64
CA LYS A 9 -12.31 -7.50 2.32
C LYS A 9 -11.66 -7.00 3.60
N ILE A 10 -10.32 -7.07 3.67
CA ILE A 10 -9.61 -6.48 4.80
C ILE A 10 -9.62 -4.96 4.64
N PRO A 11 -9.92 -4.19 5.69
CA PRO A 11 -9.95 -2.73 5.57
C PRO A 11 -8.58 -2.16 5.26
N LEU A 12 -8.55 -1.08 4.47
CA LEU A 12 -7.33 -0.33 4.22
C LEU A 12 -7.50 1.06 4.82
N VAL A 13 -6.53 1.48 5.62
CA VAL A 13 -6.56 2.75 6.32
C VAL A 13 -5.32 3.54 5.91
N PHE A 14 -5.48 4.83 5.65
CA PHE A 14 -4.35 5.68 5.35
C PHE A 14 -3.67 6.11 6.64
N PHE A 15 -2.35 5.97 6.66
CA PHE A 15 -1.57 6.43 7.80
C PHE A 15 -1.83 7.92 8.03
N ARG A 16 -2.05 8.27 9.29
CA ARG A 16 -2.29 9.65 9.71
C ARG A 16 -1.17 10.10 10.62
N THR A 17 -0.62 11.28 10.33
CA THR A 17 0.41 11.87 11.18
C THR A 17 -0.21 12.42 12.47
N ASN A 18 0.63 12.73 13.46
CA ASN A 18 0.15 13.34 14.70
C ASN A 18 -0.54 14.67 14.45
N ALA A 19 -0.16 15.37 13.39
CA ALA A 19 -0.79 16.64 13.03
C ALA A 19 -2.13 16.46 12.30
N GLY A 20 -2.52 15.20 12.02
CA GLY A 20 -3.81 14.92 11.38
C GLY A 20 -3.78 14.83 9.87
N SER A 21 -2.61 14.91 9.24
CA SER A 21 -2.54 14.77 7.78
C SER A 21 -2.45 13.31 7.37
N GLU A 22 -2.87 13.02 6.14
CA GLU A 22 -2.80 11.67 5.57
C GLU A 22 -1.95 11.75 4.30
N PRO A 23 -0.62 11.60 4.43
CA PRO A 23 0.27 11.86 3.30
C PRO A 23 0.01 11.01 2.07
N LEU A 24 -0.32 9.73 2.24
CA LEU A 24 -0.58 8.88 1.09
C LEU A 24 -1.86 9.28 0.39
N ARG A 25 -2.89 9.63 1.15
CA ARG A 25 -4.14 10.09 0.55
C ARG A 25 -3.91 11.36 -0.27
N ASP A 26 -3.13 12.29 0.27
CA ASP A 26 -2.81 13.52 -0.42
C ASP A 26 -2.01 13.25 -1.69
N TRP A 27 -1.06 12.32 -1.60
CA TRP A 27 -0.25 11.92 -2.75
C TRP A 27 -1.14 11.33 -3.87
N LEU A 28 -2.07 10.45 -3.50
CA LEU A 28 -2.99 9.88 -4.48
C LEU A 28 -3.86 10.93 -5.14
N LYS A 29 -4.34 11.89 -4.37
CA LYS A 29 -5.19 12.95 -4.92
C LYS A 29 -4.45 13.83 -5.90
N ALA A 30 -3.13 13.96 -5.77
CA ALA A 30 -2.32 14.78 -6.65
C ALA A 30 -1.98 14.09 -7.97
N LEU A 31 -2.21 12.79 -8.08
CA LEU A 31 -1.95 12.05 -9.33
C LEU A 31 -3.08 12.29 -10.32
N ASP A 32 -2.79 12.08 -11.62
CA ASP A 32 -3.88 12.13 -12.57
C ASP A 32 -4.83 10.96 -12.35
N GLU A 33 -6.04 11.14 -12.88
CA GLU A 33 -7.14 10.22 -12.55
C GLU A 33 -6.83 8.78 -12.96
N ALA A 34 -6.22 8.60 -14.14
CA ALA A 34 -5.93 7.26 -14.63
C ALA A 34 -4.95 6.53 -13.72
N GLU A 35 -3.93 7.24 -13.23
CA GLU A 35 -2.94 6.66 -12.33
C GLU A 35 -3.58 6.33 -10.98
N ARG A 36 -4.36 7.25 -10.46
CA ARG A 36 -5.04 7.05 -9.18
C ARG A 36 -5.97 5.86 -9.24
N GLN A 37 -6.72 5.71 -10.34
CA GLN A 37 -7.63 4.58 -10.50
C GLN A 37 -6.88 3.26 -10.60
N ALA A 38 -5.78 3.23 -11.34
CA ALA A 38 -4.99 2.00 -11.48
C ALA A 38 -4.44 1.55 -10.13
N ILE A 39 -3.91 2.49 -9.36
CA ILE A 39 -3.38 2.19 -8.02
C ILE A 39 -4.52 1.74 -7.11
N GLY A 40 -5.64 2.44 -7.15
CA GLY A 40 -6.80 2.10 -6.33
C GLY A 40 -7.32 0.71 -6.59
N GLN A 41 -7.34 0.29 -7.85
CA GLN A 41 -7.79 -1.06 -8.21
C GLN A 41 -6.85 -2.12 -7.64
N ASP A 42 -5.55 -1.89 -7.70
CA ASP A 42 -4.60 -2.86 -7.17
C ASP A 42 -4.63 -2.92 -5.65
N LEU A 43 -4.83 -1.78 -4.99
CA LEU A 43 -5.04 -1.77 -3.55
C LEU A 43 -6.30 -2.56 -3.18
N LEU A 44 -7.35 -2.40 -3.95
CA LEU A 44 -8.60 -3.12 -3.73
C LEU A 44 -8.42 -4.63 -3.93
N ARG A 45 -7.66 -5.03 -4.94
CA ARG A 45 -7.33 -6.44 -5.14
C ARG A 45 -6.58 -7.00 -3.94
N ALA A 46 -5.63 -6.24 -3.40
CA ALA A 46 -4.89 -6.67 -2.23
C ALA A 46 -5.81 -6.84 -1.03
N GLN A 47 -6.78 -5.93 -0.87
CA GLN A 47 -7.73 -6.04 0.24
C GLN A 47 -8.60 -7.29 0.16
N TRP A 48 -9.07 -7.62 -1.05
CA TRP A 48 -9.95 -8.78 -1.22
C TRP A 48 -9.22 -10.11 -1.18
N ARG A 49 -7.94 -10.12 -1.53
CA ARG A 49 -7.17 -11.36 -1.66
C ARG A 49 -6.10 -11.52 -0.60
N TRP A 50 -6.12 -10.67 0.41
CA TRP A 50 -5.05 -10.65 1.41
C TRP A 50 -4.98 -11.97 2.21
N PRO A 51 -3.78 -12.53 2.41
CA PRO A 51 -2.51 -12.07 1.84
C PRO A 51 -2.34 -12.55 0.41
N VAL A 52 -1.72 -11.72 -0.41
CA VAL A 52 -1.48 -12.03 -1.82
C VAL A 52 -0.01 -11.74 -2.15
N GLY A 53 0.61 -12.65 -2.90
CA GLY A 53 2.01 -12.54 -3.22
C GLY A 53 2.28 -11.83 -4.53
N MET A 54 3.51 -12.02 -5.01
CA MET A 54 3.94 -11.47 -6.28
C MET A 54 3.06 -11.97 -7.42
N PRO A 55 2.84 -11.18 -8.47
CA PRO A 55 3.50 -9.89 -8.69
C PRO A 55 2.81 -8.69 -8.02
N LEU A 56 1.62 -8.87 -7.44
CA LEU A 56 0.88 -7.75 -6.87
C LEU A 56 1.51 -7.21 -5.59
N CYS A 57 1.80 -8.10 -4.66
CA CYS A 57 2.35 -7.68 -3.37
C CYS A 57 3.69 -8.36 -3.10
N ARG A 58 4.67 -7.58 -2.72
CA ARG A 58 6.00 -8.05 -2.41
C ARG A 58 6.25 -7.90 -0.91
N PRO A 59 6.60 -9.01 -0.22
CA PRO A 59 6.93 -8.88 1.20
C PRO A 59 8.28 -8.18 1.37
N MET A 60 8.33 -7.23 2.29
CA MET A 60 9.53 -6.46 2.60
C MET A 60 10.13 -6.82 3.94
N GLY A 61 9.50 -7.75 4.66
CA GLY A 61 9.95 -8.15 5.98
C GLY A 61 9.28 -7.37 7.10
N LYS A 62 9.21 -7.96 8.28
CA LYS A 62 8.70 -7.34 9.51
C LYS A 62 7.29 -6.78 9.35
N GLY A 63 6.45 -7.46 8.57
CA GLY A 63 5.05 -7.03 8.41
C GLY A 63 4.84 -5.91 7.42
N LEU A 64 5.87 -5.52 6.69
CA LEU A 64 5.76 -4.50 5.64
C LEU A 64 5.64 -5.18 4.28
N TRP A 65 4.77 -4.65 3.44
CA TRP A 65 4.53 -5.17 2.09
C TRP A 65 4.50 -4.02 1.10
N GLU A 66 4.76 -4.33 -0.16
CA GLU A 66 4.73 -3.35 -1.24
C GLU A 66 3.68 -3.78 -2.25
N VAL A 67 2.65 -2.95 -2.47
CA VAL A 67 1.66 -3.18 -3.53
C VAL A 67 2.15 -2.45 -4.77
N ARG A 68 2.25 -3.18 -5.88
CA ARG A 68 2.85 -2.69 -7.11
C ARG A 68 1.80 -2.51 -8.18
N THR A 69 1.83 -1.38 -8.87
CA THR A 69 0.92 -1.07 -9.96
C THR A 69 1.73 -0.61 -11.16
N ASP A 70 1.62 -1.33 -12.28
CA ASP A 70 2.30 -0.94 -13.51
C ASP A 70 1.58 0.24 -14.13
N LEU A 71 2.36 1.23 -14.54
CA LEU A 71 1.86 2.43 -15.19
C LEU A 71 2.50 2.60 -16.55
N PRO A 72 1.90 3.39 -17.45
CA PRO A 72 2.52 3.67 -18.74
C PRO A 72 3.90 4.29 -18.60
N GLY A 73 4.77 4.03 -19.58
CA GLY A 73 6.11 4.60 -19.60
C GLY A 73 7.10 3.85 -18.73
N ASN A 74 6.88 2.56 -18.53
CA ASN A 74 7.79 1.72 -17.71
C ASN A 74 7.93 2.23 -16.29
N ARG A 75 6.86 2.84 -15.77
CA ARG A 75 6.83 3.30 -14.38
C ARG A 75 6.06 2.32 -13.54
N THR A 76 6.42 2.20 -12.30
CA THR A 76 5.70 1.38 -11.34
C THR A 76 5.36 2.23 -10.13
N ALA A 77 4.08 2.29 -9.80
CA ALA A 77 3.64 2.87 -8.54
C ALA A 77 3.79 1.83 -7.44
N ARG A 78 4.29 2.24 -6.31
CA ARG A 78 4.51 1.35 -5.18
C ARG A 78 3.91 1.97 -3.94
N VAL A 79 3.05 1.21 -3.27
CA VAL A 79 2.43 1.63 -2.01
C VAL A 79 2.89 0.68 -0.93
N LEU A 80 3.57 1.22 0.07
CA LEU A 80 4.07 0.42 1.18
C LEU A 80 3.00 0.36 2.25
N ILE A 81 2.62 -0.86 2.61
CA ILE A 81 1.55 -1.11 3.57
C ILE A 81 2.04 -2.02 4.67
N ALA A 82 1.44 -1.89 5.84
CA ALA A 82 1.69 -2.78 6.97
C ALA A 82 0.39 -3.44 7.39
N HIS A 83 0.44 -4.74 7.66
CA HIS A 83 -0.71 -5.44 8.23
C HIS A 83 -0.67 -5.25 9.73
N TYR A 84 -1.65 -4.53 10.28
CA TYR A 84 -1.63 -4.15 11.68
C TYR A 84 -3.06 -4.16 12.23
N GLN A 85 -3.28 -4.93 13.28
CA GLN A 85 -4.57 -5.00 13.99
C GLN A 85 -5.77 -5.22 13.05
N GLY A 86 -5.61 -6.15 12.13
CA GLY A 86 -6.70 -6.51 11.23
C GLY A 86 -6.93 -5.58 10.07
N CYS A 87 -6.05 -4.60 9.88
CA CYS A 87 -6.14 -3.62 8.79
C CYS A 87 -4.86 -3.57 7.99
N LEU A 88 -4.96 -3.08 6.76
CA LEU A 88 -3.80 -2.73 5.97
C LEU A 88 -3.59 -1.21 6.13
N GLU A 89 -2.48 -0.85 6.76
CA GLU A 89 -2.14 0.56 6.96
C GLU A 89 -1.27 1.02 5.79
N ALA A 90 -1.80 1.96 5.01
CA ALA A 90 -1.08 2.48 3.85
C ALA A 90 -0.17 3.61 4.30
N LEU A 91 1.14 3.34 4.26
CA LEU A 91 2.14 4.17 4.93
C LEU A 91 2.79 5.19 4.01
N HIS A 92 3.08 4.79 2.76
CA HIS A 92 3.88 5.64 1.87
C HIS A 92 3.68 5.16 0.43
N GLY A 93 3.71 6.08 -0.52
CA GLY A 93 3.59 5.74 -1.93
C GLY A 93 4.54 6.58 -2.77
N PHE A 94 4.99 6.00 -3.87
CA PHE A 94 5.88 6.68 -4.81
C PHE A 94 5.81 5.99 -6.16
N ILE A 95 6.27 6.68 -7.20
CA ILE A 95 6.32 6.14 -8.57
C ILE A 95 7.75 6.18 -9.04
N LYS A 96 8.24 5.06 -9.58
CA LYS A 96 9.61 4.96 -10.07
C LYS A 96 9.68 4.14 -11.34
N LYS A 97 10.76 4.38 -12.12
CA LYS A 97 11.09 3.56 -13.27
C LYS A 97 12.02 2.42 -12.90
N THR A 98 12.71 2.52 -11.77
CA THR A 98 13.66 1.49 -11.33
C THR A 98 12.93 0.38 -10.61
N ARG A 99 13.54 -0.80 -10.56
CA ARG A 99 12.94 -1.96 -9.91
C ARG A 99 13.05 -1.92 -8.40
N ALA A 100 14.08 -1.25 -7.89
CA ALA A 100 14.36 -1.29 -6.46
C ALA A 100 13.62 -0.17 -5.73
N THR A 101 13.11 -0.49 -4.55
CA THR A 101 12.60 0.51 -3.63
C THR A 101 13.80 1.29 -3.10
N SER A 102 13.73 2.61 -3.14
CA SER A 102 14.84 3.42 -2.64
C SER A 102 14.91 3.30 -1.12
N GLU A 103 16.11 3.46 -0.60
CA GLU A 103 16.30 3.38 0.84
C GLU A 103 15.54 4.47 1.56
N ALA A 104 15.47 5.66 0.99
CA ALA A 104 14.74 6.77 1.60
C ALA A 104 13.25 6.45 1.74
N ASP A 105 12.64 5.86 0.71
CA ASP A 105 11.23 5.47 0.76
C ASP A 105 11.01 4.38 1.80
N LEU A 106 11.93 3.42 1.86
CA LEU A 106 11.82 2.32 2.81
C LEU A 106 11.98 2.82 4.25
N VAL A 107 12.95 3.70 4.50
CA VAL A 107 13.18 4.26 5.83
C VAL A 107 11.93 5.02 6.30
N LEU A 108 11.33 5.81 5.42
CA LEU A 108 10.13 6.56 5.77
C LEU A 108 8.97 5.62 6.12
N ALA A 109 8.78 4.58 5.32
CA ALA A 109 7.72 3.61 5.58
C ALA A 109 7.95 2.90 6.92
N ARG A 110 9.20 2.51 7.19
CA ARG A 110 9.53 1.85 8.47
C ARG A 110 9.28 2.77 9.65
N LYS A 111 9.60 4.05 9.51
CA LYS A 111 9.36 5.02 10.56
C LYS A 111 7.86 5.11 10.87
N ARG A 112 7.04 5.20 9.83
CA ARG A 112 5.59 5.27 10.01
C ARG A 112 5.04 3.98 10.59
N GLN A 113 5.59 2.83 10.17
CA GLN A 113 5.20 1.55 10.73
C GLN A 113 5.45 1.50 12.23
N LYS A 114 6.60 2.02 12.67
CA LYS A 114 6.89 2.07 14.10
C LYS A 114 5.89 2.95 14.84
N GLU A 115 5.45 4.03 14.24
CA GLU A 115 4.49 4.91 14.88
C GLU A 115 3.15 4.24 15.12
N LEU A 116 2.77 3.28 14.28
CA LEU A 116 1.56 2.50 14.52
C LEU A 116 1.66 1.65 15.79
N GLN A 117 2.86 1.22 16.12
CA GLN A 117 3.10 0.27 17.20
C GLN A 117 3.42 0.94 18.52
N SER A 118 3.53 2.25 18.54
CA SER A 118 3.91 2.99 19.74
C SER A 118 2.70 3.45 20.54
#